data_138d0ced3f9cf9c9fd21c57452ea97e8
#
_entry.id   138d0ced3f9cf9c9fd21c57452ea97e8
#
_cell.length_a   1.000
_cell.length_b   1.000
_cell.length_c   1.000
_cell.angle_alpha   90.00
_cell.angle_beta   90.00
_cell.angle_gamma   90.00
#
_symmetry.space_group_name_H-M   'P 1'
#
loop_
_entity.id
_entity.type
_entity.pdbx_description
1 polymer ?
#
loop_
_entity_poly.entity_id
_entity_poly.type
_entity_poly.pdbx_seq_one_letter_code
_entity_poly.pdbx_strand_id
1 'polypeptide(L)'
;YGWFNIFLLMLIFGGMILDKKGPRFTGVLSVGLMIAGSLLKYWAVSTDFGGAVTSLSIGSWQVFSLKSQVLYATLGFAIFGVGIEMIGITANKVVVKWFRGKALALALGLNVAAGRIGTAIAMFGSLPFARAMGSPSAPLLVCLIMFCIGLLSFLVFCVMDRRYDRETETERPFDNEKTDEEEFRFSDIFRIARIKAFWYITILCVLFYSAVFPFLKYATELMIQKFHVSPEFAG
;
A
#
# COMPACT_ATOMS: atom_id res chain seq x y z
N TYR A 1 -9.09 5.48 5.19
CA TYR A 1 -8.36 4.66 4.22
C TYR A 1 -9.27 4.09 3.15
N GLY A 2 -10.24 3.23 3.49
CA GLY A 2 -11.15 2.61 2.50
C GLY A 2 -11.94 3.62 1.68
N TRP A 3 -12.45 4.68 2.30
CA TRP A 3 -13.16 5.76 1.62
C TRP A 3 -12.30 6.44 0.56
N PHE A 4 -11.04 6.73 0.87
CA PHE A 4 -10.14 7.40 -0.06
C PHE A 4 -9.85 6.53 -1.29
N ASN A 5 -9.61 5.23 -1.09
CA ASN A 5 -9.32 4.31 -2.20
C ASN A 5 -10.55 4.00 -3.05
N ILE A 6 -11.74 3.83 -2.43
CA ILE A 6 -12.97 3.53 -3.14
C ILE A 6 -13.46 4.74 -3.94
N PHE A 7 -13.56 5.92 -3.32
CA PHE A 7 -14.16 7.08 -3.97
C PHE A 7 -13.24 7.77 -4.96
N LEU A 8 -11.94 7.78 -4.72
CA LEU A 8 -10.99 8.41 -5.63
C LEU A 8 -10.42 7.46 -6.68
N LEU A 9 -10.80 6.18 -6.67
CA LEU A 9 -10.33 5.18 -7.64
C LEU A 9 -8.81 5.24 -7.84
N MET A 10 -8.07 5.41 -6.73
CA MET A 10 -6.62 5.70 -6.74
C MET A 10 -5.80 4.63 -7.44
N LEU A 11 -6.26 3.38 -7.45
CA LEU A 11 -5.60 2.30 -8.20
C LEU A 11 -5.60 2.56 -9.72
N ILE A 12 -6.69 3.15 -10.25
CA ILE A 12 -6.76 3.51 -11.68
C ILE A 12 -5.75 4.60 -11.99
N PHE A 13 -5.71 5.66 -11.17
CA PHE A 13 -4.73 6.74 -11.33
C PHE A 13 -3.30 6.23 -11.13
N GLY A 14 -3.07 5.37 -10.14
CA GLY A 14 -1.78 4.72 -9.90
C GLY A 14 -1.33 3.88 -11.10
N GLY A 15 -2.26 3.11 -11.70
CA GLY A 15 -2.02 2.35 -12.92
C GLY A 15 -1.64 3.24 -14.10
N MET A 16 -2.38 4.33 -14.32
CA MET A 16 -2.06 5.31 -15.39
C MET A 16 -0.67 5.95 -15.20
N ILE A 17 -0.30 6.30 -13.96
CA ILE A 17 1.03 6.84 -13.66
C ILE A 17 2.09 5.76 -13.93
N LEU A 18 1.83 4.52 -13.52
CA LEU A 18 2.73 3.40 -13.73
C LEU A 18 2.98 3.13 -15.22
N ASP A 19 1.95 3.20 -16.05
CA ASP A 19 2.06 2.95 -17.49
C ASP A 19 2.76 4.13 -18.21
N LYS A 20 2.44 5.38 -17.83
CA LYS A 20 3.04 6.57 -18.46
C LYS A 20 4.47 6.88 -18.00
N LYS A 21 4.76 6.72 -16.71
CA LYS A 21 6.04 7.13 -16.10
C LYS A 21 6.96 5.96 -15.77
N GLY A 22 6.44 4.75 -15.90
CA GLY A 22 7.17 3.52 -15.61
C GLY A 22 7.31 3.18 -14.13
N PRO A 23 7.78 1.95 -13.83
CA PRO A 23 7.82 1.43 -12.46
C PRO A 23 8.82 2.14 -11.54
N ARG A 24 9.90 2.71 -12.09
CA ARG A 24 10.91 3.42 -11.31
C ARG A 24 10.34 4.68 -10.67
N PHE A 25 9.71 5.53 -11.48
CA PHE A 25 9.10 6.78 -11.00
C PHE A 25 7.94 6.48 -10.04
N THR A 26 7.06 5.58 -10.44
CA THR A 26 5.86 5.23 -9.64
C THR A 26 6.25 4.63 -8.29
N GLY A 27 7.29 3.78 -8.24
CA GLY A 27 7.76 3.21 -7.00
C GLY A 27 8.36 4.25 -6.05
N VAL A 28 9.22 5.17 -6.54
CA VAL A 28 9.75 6.26 -5.72
C VAL A 28 8.63 7.16 -5.20
N LEU A 29 7.67 7.52 -6.05
CA LEU A 29 6.50 8.30 -5.66
C LEU A 29 5.68 7.58 -4.57
N SER A 30 5.44 6.29 -4.74
CA SER A 30 4.67 5.46 -3.79
C SER A 30 5.32 5.43 -2.41
N VAL A 31 6.62 5.11 -2.35
CA VAL A 31 7.35 5.07 -1.08
C VAL A 31 7.45 6.47 -0.46
N GLY A 32 7.62 7.51 -1.27
CA GLY A 32 7.60 8.90 -0.83
C GLY A 32 6.26 9.27 -0.16
N LEU A 33 5.12 8.88 -0.74
CA LEU A 33 3.80 9.06 -0.15
C LEU A 33 3.64 8.26 1.15
N MET A 34 4.18 7.03 1.21
CA MET A 34 4.17 6.23 2.44
C MET A 34 4.97 6.89 3.56
N ILE A 35 6.14 7.45 3.26
CA ILE A 35 6.96 8.20 4.21
C ILE A 35 6.22 9.46 4.68
N ALA A 36 5.70 10.27 3.76
CA ALA A 36 4.97 11.49 4.09
C ALA A 36 3.73 11.22 4.96
N GLY A 37 2.94 10.19 4.61
CA GLY A 37 1.79 9.78 5.40
C GLY A 37 2.16 9.24 6.79
N SER A 38 3.28 8.51 6.89
CA SER A 38 3.79 7.99 8.17
C SER A 38 4.35 9.11 9.05
N LEU A 39 5.04 10.09 8.48
CA LEU A 39 5.49 11.29 9.20
C LEU A 39 4.32 12.07 9.78
N LEU A 40 3.27 12.29 8.98
CA LEU A 40 2.07 12.99 9.44
C LEU A 40 1.36 12.22 10.56
N LYS A 41 1.28 10.89 10.47
CA LYS A 41 0.73 10.05 11.55
C LYS A 41 1.57 10.12 12.80
N TYR A 42 2.88 10.00 12.67
CA TYR A 42 3.79 10.09 13.81
C TYR A 42 3.68 11.44 14.50
N TRP A 43 3.71 12.53 13.74
CA TRP A 43 3.53 13.88 14.27
C TRP A 43 2.18 14.05 14.98
N ALA A 44 1.09 13.58 14.39
CA ALA A 44 -0.24 13.66 14.97
C ALA A 44 -0.37 12.89 16.30
N VAL A 45 0.32 11.74 16.42
CA VAL A 45 0.27 10.92 17.65
C VAL A 45 1.23 11.43 18.71
N SER A 46 2.38 12.01 18.32
CA SER A 46 3.39 12.50 19.25
C SER A 46 3.12 13.90 19.80
N THR A 47 2.26 14.68 19.12
CA THR A 47 1.93 16.06 19.51
C THR A 47 0.65 16.09 20.33
N ASP A 48 0.68 16.77 21.46
CA ASP A 48 -0.53 17.04 22.24
C ASP A 48 -1.25 18.28 21.67
N PHE A 49 -2.45 18.08 21.16
CA PHE A 49 -3.31 19.14 20.62
C PHE A 49 -4.23 19.78 21.68
N GLY A 50 -4.03 19.51 22.98
CA GLY A 50 -4.80 20.10 24.07
C GLY A 50 -6.32 19.85 23.99
N GLY A 51 -6.74 18.77 23.34
CA GLY A 51 -8.16 18.45 23.15
C GLY A 51 -8.86 19.27 22.06
N ALA A 52 -8.11 20.02 21.23
CA ALA A 52 -8.69 20.81 20.13
C ALA A 52 -9.58 19.95 19.22
N VAL A 53 -10.76 20.46 18.91
CA VAL A 53 -11.75 19.82 18.03
C VAL A 53 -11.84 20.63 16.75
N THR A 54 -11.65 19.95 15.64
CA THR A 54 -11.90 20.52 14.30
C THR A 54 -13.26 20.07 13.83
N SER A 55 -14.14 21.02 13.57
CA SER A 55 -15.48 20.79 13.02
C SER A 55 -15.58 21.40 11.62
N LEU A 56 -16.14 20.65 10.68
CA LEU A 56 -16.53 21.17 9.38
C LEU A 56 -18.03 21.31 9.35
N SER A 57 -18.51 22.54 9.18
CA SER A 57 -19.93 22.86 9.00
C SER A 57 -20.14 23.50 7.62
N ILE A 58 -21.15 23.04 6.90
CA ILE A 58 -21.60 23.64 5.63
C ILE A 58 -22.99 24.20 5.88
N GLY A 59 -23.07 25.51 6.05
CA GLY A 59 -24.29 26.20 6.47
C GLY A 59 -24.69 25.79 7.89
N SER A 60 -25.93 25.35 8.09
CA SER A 60 -26.45 24.84 9.39
C SER A 60 -26.17 23.36 9.65
N TRP A 61 -25.54 22.65 8.72
CA TRP A 61 -25.26 21.22 8.83
C TRP A 61 -23.82 20.99 9.28
N GLN A 62 -23.68 20.34 10.44
CA GLN A 62 -22.38 19.88 10.93
C GLN A 62 -22.03 18.56 10.23
N VAL A 63 -21.07 18.59 9.30
CA VAL A 63 -20.68 17.40 8.50
C VAL A 63 -19.88 16.43 9.36
N PHE A 64 -18.92 16.93 10.12
CA PHE A 64 -18.20 16.17 11.14
C PHE A 64 -17.62 17.05 12.22
N SER A 65 -17.39 16.46 13.39
CA SER A 65 -16.65 17.03 14.50
C SER A 65 -15.69 15.96 15.03
N LEU A 66 -14.40 16.17 14.83
CA LEU A 66 -13.35 15.23 15.22
C LEU A 66 -12.26 15.97 16.01
N LYS A 67 -11.63 15.27 16.94
CA LYS A 67 -10.41 15.79 17.57
C LYS A 67 -9.38 16.04 16.49
N SER A 68 -8.71 17.19 16.53
CA SER A 68 -7.72 17.59 15.52
C SER A 68 -6.63 16.54 15.34
N GLN A 69 -6.21 15.90 16.42
CA GLN A 69 -5.27 14.77 16.40
C GLN A 69 -5.75 13.61 15.51
N VAL A 70 -7.03 13.22 15.65
CA VAL A 70 -7.63 12.14 14.85
C VAL A 70 -7.72 12.54 13.39
N LEU A 71 -8.04 13.78 13.10
CA LEU A 71 -8.12 14.30 11.73
C LEU A 71 -6.76 14.20 11.02
N TYR A 72 -5.68 14.72 11.66
CA TYR A 72 -4.34 14.65 11.08
C TYR A 72 -3.83 13.21 10.95
N ALA A 73 -4.09 12.34 11.94
CA ALA A 73 -3.74 10.94 11.85
C ALA A 73 -4.49 10.23 10.69
N THR A 74 -5.76 10.56 10.49
CA THR A 74 -6.58 10.02 9.40
C THR A 74 -6.10 10.50 8.04
N LEU A 75 -5.74 11.78 7.89
CA LEU A 75 -5.14 12.31 6.66
C LEU A 75 -3.79 11.64 6.36
N GLY A 76 -2.93 11.49 7.37
CA GLY A 76 -1.67 10.76 7.21
C GLY A 76 -1.90 9.32 6.77
N PHE A 77 -2.93 8.65 7.31
CA PHE A 77 -3.29 7.29 6.92
C PHE A 77 -3.88 7.21 5.49
N ALA A 78 -4.60 8.24 5.04
CA ALA A 78 -5.11 8.31 3.68
C ALA A 78 -3.96 8.44 2.66
N ILE A 79 -3.01 9.37 2.90
CA ILE A 79 -1.83 9.55 2.04
C ILE A 79 -0.98 8.28 1.99
N PHE A 80 -0.74 7.66 3.14
CA PHE A 80 -0.04 6.39 3.27
C PHE A 80 -0.73 5.28 2.47
N GLY A 81 -2.07 5.23 2.52
CA GLY A 81 -2.88 4.25 1.80
C GLY A 81 -2.73 4.34 0.29
N VAL A 82 -2.72 5.55 -0.26
CA VAL A 82 -2.44 5.76 -1.70
C VAL A 82 -1.07 5.18 -2.08
N GLY A 83 -0.04 5.43 -1.26
CA GLY A 83 1.30 4.88 -1.48
C GLY A 83 1.32 3.36 -1.47
N ILE A 84 0.64 2.70 -0.52
CA ILE A 84 0.55 1.24 -0.43
C ILE A 84 -0.08 0.63 -1.69
N GLU A 85 -1.18 1.17 -2.15
CA GLU A 85 -1.87 0.64 -3.33
C GLU A 85 -0.99 0.78 -4.58
N MET A 86 -0.35 1.93 -4.75
CA MET A 86 0.54 2.17 -5.88
C MET A 86 1.79 1.28 -5.86
N ILE A 87 2.42 1.04 -4.69
CA ILE A 87 3.61 0.18 -4.61
C ILE A 87 3.25 -1.27 -4.90
N GLY A 88 2.05 -1.73 -4.51
CA GLY A 88 1.57 -3.08 -4.77
C GLY A 88 1.51 -3.41 -6.27
N ILE A 89 0.88 -2.53 -7.07
CA ILE A 89 0.83 -2.72 -8.54
C ILE A 89 2.21 -2.57 -9.18
N THR A 90 3.03 -1.65 -8.67
CA THR A 90 4.40 -1.43 -9.17
C THR A 90 5.28 -2.66 -8.92
N ALA A 91 5.24 -3.24 -7.71
CA ALA A 91 5.99 -4.45 -7.37
C ALA A 91 5.62 -5.62 -8.27
N ASN A 92 4.33 -5.83 -8.51
CA ASN A 92 3.86 -6.88 -9.41
C ASN A 92 4.37 -6.67 -10.84
N LYS A 93 4.32 -5.43 -11.38
CA LYS A 93 4.84 -5.12 -12.72
C LYS A 93 6.36 -5.37 -12.81
N VAL A 94 7.11 -5.02 -11.77
CA VAL A 94 8.55 -5.29 -11.68
C VAL A 94 8.83 -6.80 -11.66
N VAL A 95 8.12 -7.57 -10.83
CA VAL A 95 8.29 -9.03 -10.77
C VAL A 95 8.00 -9.66 -12.12
N VAL A 96 6.91 -9.25 -12.79
CA VAL A 96 6.57 -9.75 -14.13
C VAL A 96 7.68 -9.42 -15.14
N LYS A 97 8.23 -8.21 -15.11
CA LYS A 97 9.32 -7.78 -16.00
C LYS A 97 10.57 -8.67 -15.85
N TRP A 98 10.98 -8.91 -14.61
CA TRP A 98 12.24 -9.62 -14.32
C TRP A 98 12.14 -11.15 -14.43
N PHE A 99 10.96 -11.71 -14.18
CA PHE A 99 10.72 -13.16 -14.16
C PHE A 99 9.88 -13.65 -15.35
N ARG A 100 9.72 -12.84 -16.40
CA ARG A 100 8.99 -13.22 -17.61
C ARG A 100 9.61 -14.49 -18.23
N GLY A 101 8.80 -15.54 -18.37
CA GLY A 101 9.25 -16.83 -18.94
C GLY A 101 10.04 -17.73 -17.98
N LYS A 102 10.33 -17.32 -16.73
CA LYS A 102 11.05 -18.13 -15.76
C LYS A 102 10.40 -18.01 -14.38
N ALA A 103 9.77 -19.12 -13.92
CA ALA A 103 9.26 -19.24 -12.53
C ALA A 103 8.41 -18.04 -12.03
N LEU A 104 7.65 -17.38 -12.93
CA LEU A 104 6.86 -16.18 -12.61
C LEU A 104 5.90 -16.41 -11.45
N ALA A 105 5.19 -17.55 -11.44
CA ALA A 105 4.25 -17.90 -10.38
C ALA A 105 4.95 -18.03 -9.01
N LEU A 106 6.16 -18.62 -8.99
CA LEU A 106 6.97 -18.72 -7.78
C LEU A 106 7.41 -17.34 -7.27
N ALA A 107 7.87 -16.47 -8.17
CA ALA A 107 8.31 -15.12 -7.82
C ALA A 107 7.16 -14.27 -7.25
N LEU A 108 5.97 -14.33 -7.86
CA LEU A 108 4.77 -13.68 -7.35
C LEU A 108 4.35 -14.26 -5.99
N GLY A 109 4.41 -15.60 -5.84
CA GLY A 109 4.11 -16.27 -4.57
C GLY A 109 5.06 -15.84 -3.45
N LEU A 110 6.37 -15.79 -3.72
CA LEU A 110 7.38 -15.31 -2.76
C LEU A 110 7.17 -13.84 -2.38
N ASN A 111 6.81 -12.99 -3.34
CA ASN A 111 6.49 -11.58 -3.07
C ASN A 111 5.32 -11.46 -2.08
N VAL A 112 4.24 -12.22 -2.31
CA VAL A 112 3.09 -12.23 -1.39
C VAL A 112 3.47 -12.82 -0.02
N ALA A 113 4.23 -13.91 0.01
CA ALA A 113 4.68 -14.55 1.25
C ALA A 113 5.55 -13.60 2.10
N ALA A 114 6.49 -12.90 1.48
CA ALA A 114 7.31 -11.89 2.17
C ALA A 114 6.46 -10.77 2.78
N GLY A 115 5.44 -10.30 2.07
CA GLY A 115 4.49 -9.32 2.60
C GLY A 115 3.71 -9.85 3.81
N ARG A 116 3.30 -11.12 3.80
CA ARG A 116 2.60 -11.75 4.94
C ARG A 116 3.50 -11.91 6.16
N ILE A 117 4.76 -12.31 5.95
CA ILE A 117 5.76 -12.38 7.03
C ILE A 117 5.97 -11.00 7.65
N GLY A 118 6.13 -9.95 6.83
CA GLY A 118 6.24 -8.57 7.33
C GLY A 118 5.02 -8.13 8.15
N THR A 119 3.82 -8.49 7.72
CA THR A 119 2.58 -8.21 8.46
C THR A 119 2.57 -8.92 9.81
N ALA A 120 2.94 -10.21 9.84
CA ALA A 120 2.99 -10.99 11.08
C ALA A 120 4.00 -10.38 12.08
N ILE A 121 5.22 -10.06 11.63
CA ILE A 121 6.24 -9.40 12.46
C ILE A 121 5.72 -8.08 13.03
N ALA A 122 5.04 -7.26 12.22
CA ALA A 122 4.49 -5.99 12.66
C ALA A 122 3.38 -6.17 13.71
N MET A 123 2.50 -7.15 13.54
CA MET A 123 1.40 -7.42 14.48
C MET A 123 1.94 -7.91 15.82
N PHE A 124 2.82 -8.93 15.82
CA PHE A 124 3.42 -9.47 17.05
C PHE A 124 4.36 -8.47 17.73
N GLY A 125 5.11 -7.68 16.96
CA GLY A 125 6.17 -6.81 17.49
C GLY A 125 5.68 -5.44 17.98
N SER A 126 4.56 -4.93 17.48
CA SER A 126 4.15 -3.54 17.73
C SER A 126 3.84 -3.26 19.20
N LEU A 127 3.09 -4.12 19.87
CA LEU A 127 2.69 -3.93 21.27
C LEU A 127 3.85 -4.12 22.26
N PRO A 128 4.64 -5.20 22.20
CA PRO A 128 5.82 -5.33 23.05
C PRO A 128 6.82 -4.18 22.87
N PHE A 129 7.01 -3.73 21.63
CA PHE A 129 7.91 -2.63 21.33
C PHE A 129 7.41 -1.29 21.91
N ALA A 130 6.12 -0.99 21.77
CA ALA A 130 5.52 0.23 22.35
C ALA A 130 5.67 0.25 23.88
N ARG A 131 5.51 -0.90 24.55
CA ARG A 131 5.69 -1.03 26.00
C ARG A 131 7.16 -0.87 26.42
N ALA A 132 8.08 -1.50 25.69
CA ALA A 132 9.52 -1.38 25.98
C ALA A 132 10.04 0.05 25.85
N MET A 133 9.52 0.80 24.89
CA MET A 133 9.89 2.21 24.66
C MET A 133 9.06 3.21 25.47
N GLY A 134 8.04 2.75 26.20
CA GLY A 134 7.17 3.60 27.01
C GLY A 134 6.36 4.65 26.20
N SER A 135 6.24 4.47 24.87
CA SER A 135 5.56 5.42 24.01
C SER A 135 4.70 4.71 22.94
N PRO A 136 3.43 5.08 22.80
CA PRO A 136 2.57 4.54 21.75
C PRO A 136 2.97 4.96 20.34
N SER A 137 3.78 6.02 20.20
CA SER A 137 4.31 6.50 18.92
C SER A 137 5.58 5.77 18.46
N ALA A 138 6.24 5.00 19.33
CA ALA A 138 7.50 4.30 19.01
C ALA A 138 7.38 3.32 17.84
N PRO A 139 6.34 2.47 17.71
CA PRO A 139 6.17 1.61 16.55
C PRO A 139 6.04 2.38 15.23
N LEU A 140 5.40 3.56 15.25
CA LEU A 140 5.28 4.42 14.06
C LEU A 140 6.64 4.96 13.61
N LEU A 141 7.51 5.32 14.55
CA LEU A 141 8.87 5.76 14.27
C LEU A 141 9.69 4.63 13.62
N VAL A 142 9.59 3.40 14.14
CA VAL A 142 10.27 2.24 13.53
C VAL A 142 9.78 2.00 12.11
N CYS A 143 8.46 2.02 11.89
CA CYS A 143 7.91 1.90 10.54
C CYS A 143 8.44 2.98 9.60
N LEU A 144 8.55 4.23 10.08
CA LEU A 144 9.11 5.33 9.30
C LEU A 144 10.57 5.07 8.89
N ILE A 145 11.40 4.61 9.83
CA ILE A 145 12.80 4.25 9.56
C ILE A 145 12.87 3.12 8.53
N MET A 146 12.02 2.09 8.66
CA MET A 146 11.96 0.98 7.72
C MET A 146 11.55 1.44 6.32
N PHE A 147 10.63 2.41 6.19
CA PHE A 147 10.28 2.98 4.87
C PHE A 147 11.42 3.80 4.27
N CYS A 148 12.20 4.51 5.07
CA CYS A 148 13.38 5.21 4.59
C CYS A 148 14.44 4.22 4.07
N ILE A 149 14.69 3.11 4.80
CA ILE A 149 15.57 2.03 4.34
C ILE A 149 15.00 1.40 3.06
N GLY A 150 13.69 1.17 3.01
CA GLY A 150 13.00 0.67 1.82
C GLY A 150 13.16 1.59 0.61
N LEU A 151 13.09 2.91 0.81
CA LEU A 151 13.34 3.89 -0.25
C LEU A 151 14.77 3.78 -0.78
N LEU A 152 15.76 3.71 0.11
CA LEU A 152 17.16 3.55 -0.30
C LEU A 152 17.37 2.26 -1.10
N SER A 153 16.81 1.14 -0.62
CA SER A 153 16.84 -0.15 -1.33
C SER A 153 16.17 -0.05 -2.71
N PHE A 154 15.04 0.65 -2.80
CA PHE A 154 14.35 0.85 -4.07
C PHE A 154 15.13 1.75 -5.03
N LEU A 155 15.85 2.76 -4.54
CA LEU A 155 16.73 3.58 -5.37
C LEU A 155 17.90 2.75 -5.95
N VAL A 156 18.48 1.85 -5.15
CA VAL A 156 19.48 0.89 -5.64
C VAL A 156 18.88 0.00 -6.74
N PHE A 157 17.67 -0.52 -6.52
CA PHE A 157 16.94 -1.27 -7.54
C PHE A 157 16.74 -0.45 -8.83
N CYS A 158 16.38 0.84 -8.74
CA CYS A 158 16.24 1.69 -9.91
C CYS A 158 17.53 1.80 -10.75
N VAL A 159 18.70 1.84 -10.09
CA VAL A 159 20.00 1.84 -10.77
C VAL A 159 20.26 0.50 -11.47
N MET A 160 19.96 -0.61 -10.79
CA MET A 160 20.11 -1.97 -11.36
C MET A 160 19.17 -2.17 -12.55
N ASP A 161 17.93 -1.75 -12.43
CA ASP A 161 16.92 -1.87 -13.49
C ASP A 161 17.28 -1.04 -14.73
N ARG A 162 17.92 0.14 -14.55
CA ARG A 162 18.46 0.93 -15.68
C ARG A 162 19.61 0.22 -16.38
N ARG A 163 20.47 -0.45 -15.64
CA ARG A 163 21.58 -1.23 -16.22
C ARG A 163 21.03 -2.41 -17.01
N TYR A 164 20.09 -3.13 -16.44
CA TYR A 164 19.41 -4.26 -17.09
C TYR A 164 18.78 -3.87 -18.42
N ASP A 165 18.04 -2.75 -18.48
CA ASP A 165 17.42 -2.28 -19.71
C ASP A 165 18.49 -1.94 -20.77
N ARG A 166 19.58 -1.29 -20.37
CA ARG A 166 20.67 -0.94 -21.29
C ARG A 166 21.38 -2.17 -21.87
N GLU A 167 21.61 -3.18 -21.05
CA GLU A 167 22.22 -4.45 -21.47
C GLU A 167 21.30 -5.20 -22.44
N THR A 168 20.01 -5.27 -22.14
CA THR A 168 19.01 -5.93 -22.97
C THR A 168 18.81 -5.23 -24.31
N GLU A 169 18.82 -3.89 -24.35
CA GLU A 169 18.76 -3.12 -25.60
C GLU A 169 20.01 -3.35 -26.47
N THR A 170 21.16 -3.56 -25.85
CA THR A 170 22.43 -3.82 -26.58
C THR A 170 22.47 -5.22 -27.18
N GLU A 171 21.89 -6.22 -26.51
CA GLU A 171 21.85 -7.60 -26.96
C GLU A 171 20.79 -7.87 -28.05
N ARG A 172 19.75 -7.02 -28.18
CA ARG A 172 18.64 -7.16 -29.13
C ARG A 172 18.46 -5.92 -30.01
N PRO A 173 19.46 -5.53 -30.83
CA PRO A 173 19.36 -4.31 -31.63
C PRO A 173 18.33 -4.36 -32.77
N PHE A 174 17.76 -5.53 -33.11
CA PHE A 174 16.87 -5.72 -34.24
C PHE A 174 15.49 -6.33 -33.94
N ASP A 175 15.18 -6.62 -32.66
CA ASP A 175 13.84 -7.09 -32.31
C ASP A 175 12.92 -5.88 -32.09
N ASN A 176 12.38 -5.39 -33.21
CA ASN A 176 11.36 -4.32 -33.27
C ASN A 176 9.99 -4.76 -32.69
N GLU A 177 9.93 -5.82 -31.92
CA GLU A 177 8.86 -5.97 -30.95
C GLU A 177 9.13 -4.97 -29.80
N LYS A 178 8.92 -3.68 -30.10
CA LYS A 178 8.28 -2.81 -29.12
C LYS A 178 7.11 -3.67 -28.64
N THR A 179 7.26 -4.29 -27.48
CA THR A 179 6.10 -4.69 -26.72
C THR A 179 5.28 -3.41 -26.69
N ASP A 180 4.25 -3.35 -27.52
CA ASP A 180 3.20 -2.35 -27.44
C ASP A 180 2.69 -2.47 -26.00
N GLU A 181 3.36 -1.77 -25.07
CA GLU A 181 2.75 -1.45 -23.79
C GLU A 181 1.61 -0.55 -24.23
N GLU A 182 0.44 -1.19 -24.50
CA GLU A 182 -0.76 -0.49 -24.91
C GLU A 182 -0.98 0.61 -23.88
N GLU A 183 -0.77 1.86 -24.30
CA GLU A 183 -1.03 3.02 -23.45
C GLU A 183 -2.46 2.91 -22.96
N PHE A 184 -2.62 2.90 -21.65
CA PHE A 184 -3.94 2.84 -21.02
C PHE A 184 -4.86 3.92 -21.62
N ARG A 185 -5.96 3.47 -22.20
CA ARG A 185 -7.06 4.32 -22.71
C ARG A 185 -8.29 4.12 -21.85
N PHE A 186 -9.00 5.18 -21.53
CA PHE A 186 -10.26 5.07 -20.77
C PHE A 186 -11.28 4.14 -21.46
N SER A 187 -11.20 3.98 -22.78
CA SER A 187 -12.00 3.01 -23.53
C SER A 187 -11.75 1.56 -23.13
N ASP A 188 -10.55 1.26 -22.63
CA ASP A 188 -10.17 -0.12 -22.24
C ASP A 188 -10.92 -0.58 -20.99
N ILE A 189 -11.27 0.35 -20.10
CA ILE A 189 -12.14 0.05 -18.94
C ILE A 189 -13.48 -0.53 -19.42
N PHE A 190 -14.11 0.11 -20.41
CA PHE A 190 -15.39 -0.36 -20.95
C PHE A 190 -15.23 -1.69 -21.72
N ARG A 191 -14.10 -1.87 -22.38
CA ARG A 191 -13.78 -3.11 -23.09
C ARG A 191 -13.61 -4.27 -22.10
N ILE A 192 -12.86 -4.07 -21.01
CA ILE A 192 -12.65 -5.06 -19.95
C ILE A 192 -13.98 -5.38 -19.24
N ALA A 193 -14.80 -4.35 -18.93
CA ALA A 193 -16.09 -4.54 -18.28
C ALA A 193 -17.10 -5.33 -19.10
N ARG A 194 -16.91 -5.49 -20.42
CA ARG A 194 -17.74 -6.35 -21.29
C ARG A 194 -17.35 -7.82 -21.24
N ILE A 195 -16.17 -8.15 -20.70
CA ILE A 195 -15.69 -9.54 -20.64
C ILE A 195 -16.34 -10.24 -19.43
N LYS A 196 -17.12 -11.29 -19.69
CA LYS A 196 -17.80 -12.05 -18.61
C LYS A 196 -16.83 -12.63 -17.59
N ALA A 197 -15.66 -13.13 -18.03
CA ALA A 197 -14.63 -13.65 -17.14
C ALA A 197 -14.13 -12.62 -16.13
N PHE A 198 -14.06 -11.34 -16.52
CA PHE A 198 -13.70 -10.25 -15.61
C PHE A 198 -14.66 -10.18 -14.41
N TRP A 199 -15.96 -10.26 -14.63
CA TRP A 199 -16.96 -10.20 -13.56
C TRP A 199 -16.87 -11.39 -12.61
N TYR A 200 -16.65 -12.61 -13.13
CA TYR A 200 -16.48 -13.79 -12.27
C TYR A 200 -15.27 -13.65 -11.36
N ILE A 201 -14.14 -13.19 -11.88
CA ILE A 201 -12.92 -12.95 -11.10
C ILE A 201 -13.16 -11.80 -10.10
N THR A 202 -13.78 -10.72 -10.53
CA THR A 202 -14.08 -9.56 -9.66
C THR A 202 -14.98 -9.96 -8.50
N ILE A 203 -16.07 -10.70 -8.74
CA ILE A 203 -16.97 -11.17 -7.70
C ILE A 203 -16.22 -12.10 -6.73
N LEU A 204 -15.41 -13.02 -7.24
CA LEU A 204 -14.58 -13.89 -6.40
C LEU A 204 -13.66 -13.07 -5.48
N CYS A 205 -12.98 -12.07 -6.02
CA CYS A 205 -12.12 -11.18 -5.23
C CYS A 205 -12.92 -10.40 -4.17
N VAL A 206 -14.08 -9.83 -4.54
CA VAL A 206 -14.94 -9.10 -3.60
C VAL A 206 -15.38 -10.00 -2.45
N LEU A 207 -15.87 -11.20 -2.74
CA LEU A 207 -16.31 -12.15 -1.72
C LEU A 207 -15.15 -12.59 -0.81
N PHE A 208 -13.99 -12.89 -1.40
CA PHE A 208 -12.80 -13.26 -0.64
C PHE A 208 -12.36 -12.15 0.32
N TYR A 209 -12.21 -10.93 -0.20
CA TYR A 209 -11.75 -9.81 0.62
C TYR A 209 -12.79 -9.38 1.67
N SER A 210 -14.08 -9.47 1.35
CA SER A 210 -15.17 -9.18 2.30
C SER A 210 -15.20 -10.15 3.48
N ALA A 211 -14.73 -11.38 3.30
CA ALA A 211 -14.62 -12.35 4.38
C ALA A 211 -13.32 -12.19 5.18
N VAL A 212 -12.19 -12.04 4.49
CA VAL A 212 -10.85 -12.08 5.11
C VAL A 212 -10.52 -10.80 5.89
N PHE A 213 -10.79 -9.63 5.32
CA PHE A 213 -10.38 -8.37 5.96
C PHE A 213 -11.11 -8.07 7.28
N PRO A 214 -12.44 -8.22 7.41
CA PRO A 214 -13.10 -8.06 8.68
C PRO A 214 -12.58 -9.05 9.74
N PHE A 215 -12.37 -10.31 9.35
CA PHE A 215 -11.82 -11.30 10.25
C PHE A 215 -10.43 -10.90 10.76
N LEU A 216 -9.50 -10.56 9.88
CA LEU A 216 -8.15 -10.15 10.28
C LEU A 216 -8.15 -8.90 11.16
N LYS A 217 -9.05 -7.94 10.87
CA LYS A 217 -9.14 -6.69 11.63
C LYS A 217 -9.64 -6.91 13.06
N TYR A 218 -10.58 -7.82 13.24
CA TYR A 218 -11.22 -8.07 14.54
C TYR A 218 -10.70 -9.33 15.23
N ALA A 219 -9.79 -10.08 14.62
CA ALA A 219 -9.27 -11.33 15.17
C ALA A 219 -8.64 -11.13 16.55
N THR A 220 -7.79 -10.13 16.72
CA THR A 220 -7.15 -9.81 17.99
C THR A 220 -8.18 -9.50 19.07
N GLU A 221 -9.16 -8.65 18.77
CA GLU A 221 -10.23 -8.30 19.71
C GLU A 221 -11.08 -9.51 20.07
N LEU A 222 -11.41 -10.35 19.10
CA LEU A 222 -12.14 -11.59 19.29
C LEU A 222 -11.39 -12.55 20.22
N MET A 223 -10.07 -12.69 20.05
CA MET A 223 -9.23 -13.55 20.91
C MET A 223 -9.19 -13.05 22.35
N ILE A 224 -9.09 -11.73 22.54
CA ILE A 224 -9.09 -11.13 23.88
C ILE A 224 -10.46 -11.26 24.55
N GLN A 225 -11.52 -10.85 23.89
CA GLN A 225 -12.85 -10.76 24.52
C GLN A 225 -13.53 -12.11 24.67
N LYS A 226 -13.41 -13.01 23.68
CA LYS A 226 -14.14 -14.28 23.68
C LYS A 226 -13.33 -15.43 24.29
N PHE A 227 -12.03 -15.46 24.02
CA PHE A 227 -11.16 -16.55 24.44
C PHE A 227 -10.24 -16.17 25.62
N HIS A 228 -10.33 -14.92 26.12
CA HIS A 228 -9.55 -14.40 27.24
C HIS A 228 -8.02 -14.58 27.07
N VAL A 229 -7.55 -14.57 25.82
CA VAL A 229 -6.13 -14.62 25.49
C VAL A 229 -5.49 -13.31 25.91
N SER A 230 -4.29 -13.36 26.51
CA SER A 230 -3.60 -12.13 26.87
C SER A 230 -3.29 -11.29 25.61
N PRO A 231 -3.33 -9.95 25.70
CA PRO A 231 -3.09 -9.06 24.56
C PRO A 231 -1.74 -9.30 23.86
N GLU A 232 -0.78 -9.89 24.56
CA GLU A 232 0.56 -10.21 24.04
C GLU A 232 0.57 -11.38 23.06
N PHE A 233 -0.37 -12.33 23.23
CA PHE A 233 -0.50 -13.52 22.38
C PHE A 233 -1.67 -13.41 21.39
N ALA A 234 -2.47 -12.36 21.48
CA ALA A 234 -3.62 -12.15 20.61
C ALA A 234 -3.31 -11.36 19.33
N GLY A 235 -2.11 -10.75 19.24
CA GLY A 235 -1.68 -9.90 18.13
C GLY A 235 -0.97 -10.61 17.00
#